data_dc4d1cceafab9ceef908c2744346b529
#
_entry.id   dc4d1cceafab9ceef908c2744346b529
#
_cell.length_a   1.000
_cell.length_b   1.000
_cell.length_c   1.000
_cell.angle_alpha   90.00
_cell.angle_beta   90.00
_cell.angle_gamma   90.00
#
_symmetry.space_group_name_H-M   'P 1'
#
loop_
_entity.id
_entity.type
_entity.pdbx_description
1 polymer ?
#
loop_
_entity_poly.entity_id
_entity_poly.type
_entity_poly.pdbx_seq_one_letter_code
_entity_poly.pdbx_strand_id
1 'polypeptide(L)'
;MATNLLVTGSHGGDDPHVESKHDALMHAAMLGRSGYILKTRNWTMKPTAKDANNITIPAWDLVVEGRQIYIAAPTDVNIQSGSQGQKRRDLIVARYALNSGTGVETVTLEAIKGVPSAATPADPGIETGSIIGGAIVSDLPLCRVNLDGITITSIDTLVNVMQPLEDVWDSLSPLHLYTGSSVLYDAGSGGYATLWTFSQFRQQFGRDWGDDVCVSAMNGDWDANGRQVTSVRVTRSGNRIDVMFDGKNTAHIRVNWAVMWRG
;
A
#
# COMPACT_ATOMS: atom_id res chain seq x y z
N MET A 1 0.66 36.06 -18.31
CA MET A 1 1.85 35.28 -17.91
C MET A 1 1.40 33.89 -17.54
N ALA A 2 2.08 32.88 -18.04
CA ALA A 2 1.66 31.48 -17.81
C ALA A 2 2.32 30.80 -16.58
N THR A 3 3.19 31.50 -15.84
CA THR A 3 3.98 30.91 -14.77
C THR A 3 3.86 31.73 -13.49
N ASN A 4 3.34 31.12 -12.43
CA ASN A 4 3.35 31.65 -11.09
C ASN A 4 4.36 30.86 -10.23
N LEU A 5 5.25 31.56 -9.58
CA LEU A 5 6.14 30.97 -8.58
C LEU A 5 5.46 31.01 -7.23
N LEU A 6 5.11 29.84 -6.68
CA LEU A 6 4.52 29.71 -5.36
C LEU A 6 5.61 29.45 -4.33
N VAL A 7 5.75 30.35 -3.39
CA VAL A 7 6.67 30.26 -2.25
C VAL A 7 5.86 30.27 -0.97
N THR A 8 6.15 29.37 -0.06
CA THR A 8 5.45 29.26 1.24
C THR A 8 5.87 30.33 2.26
N GLY A 9 6.70 31.28 1.87
CA GLY A 9 7.17 32.36 2.71
C GLY A 9 6.23 33.54 2.78
N SER A 10 6.67 34.58 3.48
CA SER A 10 5.95 35.85 3.60
C SER A 10 5.76 36.53 2.25
N HIS A 11 4.55 36.96 1.96
CA HIS A 11 4.16 37.64 0.73
C HIS A 11 3.49 38.98 1.07
N GLY A 12 3.90 40.04 0.41
CA GLY A 12 3.30 41.37 0.59
C GLY A 12 2.12 41.56 -0.37
N GLY A 13 0.92 41.82 0.14
CA GLY A 13 -0.29 42.06 -0.62
C GLY A 13 -1.54 41.49 0.06
N ASP A 14 -2.71 41.89 -0.43
CA ASP A 14 -4.01 41.47 0.12
C ASP A 14 -4.55 40.18 -0.53
N ASP A 15 -3.93 39.70 -1.62
CA ASP A 15 -4.35 38.48 -2.28
C ASP A 15 -3.77 37.22 -1.61
N PRO A 16 -4.52 36.11 -1.53
CA PRO A 16 -4.02 34.88 -0.99
C PRO A 16 -2.86 34.35 -1.84
N HIS A 17 -1.71 34.13 -1.19
CA HIS A 17 -0.49 33.65 -1.82
C HIS A 17 -0.62 32.21 -2.29
N VAL A 18 -1.28 31.37 -1.51
CA VAL A 18 -1.57 29.96 -1.81
C VAL A 18 -3.10 29.77 -1.75
N GLU A 19 -3.68 29.34 -2.84
CA GLU A 19 -5.09 28.96 -2.88
C GLU A 19 -5.27 27.49 -2.52
N SER A 20 -6.45 27.11 -2.05
CA SER A 20 -6.80 25.71 -1.69
C SER A 20 -6.48 24.70 -2.80
N LYS A 21 -6.66 25.11 -4.06
CA LYS A 21 -6.32 24.26 -5.21
C LYS A 21 -4.83 23.94 -5.32
N HIS A 22 -3.94 24.88 -4.96
CA HIS A 22 -2.49 24.66 -5.03
C HIS A 22 -2.03 23.70 -3.96
N ASP A 23 -2.55 23.85 -2.74
CA ASP A 23 -2.30 22.94 -1.64
C ASP A 23 -2.84 21.53 -1.92
N ALA A 24 -4.05 21.45 -2.46
CA ALA A 24 -4.65 20.18 -2.88
C ALA A 24 -3.83 19.47 -3.97
N LEU A 25 -3.27 20.19 -4.95
CA LEU A 25 -2.40 19.58 -5.98
C LEU A 25 -1.13 19.00 -5.39
N MET A 26 -0.52 19.68 -4.42
CA MET A 26 0.67 19.17 -3.72
C MET A 26 0.34 17.89 -2.93
N HIS A 27 -0.76 17.90 -2.16
CA HIS A 27 -1.22 16.72 -1.44
C HIS A 27 -1.57 15.56 -2.39
N ALA A 28 -2.26 15.84 -3.50
CA ALA A 28 -2.59 14.81 -4.49
C ALA A 28 -1.35 14.20 -5.14
N ALA A 29 -0.29 14.99 -5.35
CA ALA A 29 0.99 14.48 -5.88
C ALA A 29 1.69 13.53 -4.89
N MET A 30 1.56 13.77 -3.58
CA MET A 30 2.16 12.92 -2.54
C MET A 30 1.29 11.71 -2.17
N LEU A 31 -0.03 11.88 -2.09
CA LEU A 31 -0.97 10.90 -1.55
C LEU A 31 -1.75 10.15 -2.65
N GLY A 32 -1.65 10.60 -3.89
CA GLY A 32 -2.48 10.10 -4.99
C GLY A 32 -3.84 10.81 -5.06
N ARG A 33 -4.64 10.44 -6.08
CA ARG A 33 -5.91 11.11 -6.39
C ARG A 33 -7.14 10.39 -5.82
N SER A 34 -6.99 9.14 -5.40
CA SER A 34 -8.08 8.36 -4.81
C SER A 34 -8.49 8.90 -3.45
N GLY A 35 -9.69 8.51 -2.99
CA GLY A 35 -10.16 8.85 -1.65
C GLY A 35 -9.71 7.83 -0.62
N TYR A 36 -9.26 8.32 0.54
CA TYR A 36 -8.74 7.48 1.63
C TYR A 36 -9.13 8.03 3.02
N ILE A 37 -9.23 7.12 4.00
CA ILE A 37 -9.14 7.46 5.43
C ILE A 37 -7.64 7.65 5.73
N LEU A 38 -7.29 8.78 6.35
CA LEU A 38 -5.93 9.01 6.84
C LEU A 38 -5.71 8.23 8.15
N LYS A 39 -4.55 7.59 8.29
CA LYS A 39 -4.18 6.82 9.49
C LYS A 39 -3.76 7.75 10.63
N THR A 40 -4.67 8.64 11.04
CA THR A 40 -4.48 9.62 12.11
C THR A 40 -5.27 9.22 13.36
N ARG A 41 -6.57 9.53 13.39
CA ARG A 41 -7.46 9.21 14.51
C ARG A 41 -8.62 8.32 14.06
N ASN A 42 -9.06 7.42 14.93
CA ASN A 42 -10.24 6.56 14.72
C ASN A 42 -10.27 5.75 13.41
N TRP A 43 -9.16 5.63 12.70
CA TRP A 43 -9.07 4.99 11.38
C TRP A 43 -9.46 3.50 11.41
N THR A 44 -9.41 2.85 12.58
CA THR A 44 -9.86 1.45 12.76
C THR A 44 -11.34 1.31 13.00
N MET A 45 -12.04 2.41 13.35
CA MET A 45 -13.47 2.39 13.59
C MET A 45 -14.23 2.21 12.28
N LYS A 46 -15.40 1.59 12.37
CA LYS A 46 -16.29 1.35 11.22
C LYS A 46 -17.59 2.10 11.42
N PRO A 47 -18.31 2.45 10.32
CA PRO A 47 -19.66 2.95 10.39
C PRO A 47 -20.57 1.92 11.08
N THR A 48 -21.51 2.39 11.88
CA THR A 48 -22.44 1.55 12.64
C THR A 48 -23.87 2.02 12.45
N ALA A 49 -24.84 1.10 12.51
CA ALA A 49 -26.23 1.45 12.61
C ALA A 49 -26.51 1.95 14.04
N LYS A 50 -26.97 3.19 14.18
CA LYS A 50 -27.45 3.74 15.43
C LYS A 50 -28.88 3.24 15.72
N ASP A 51 -29.68 3.20 14.68
CA ASP A 51 -31.05 2.68 14.67
C ASP A 51 -31.44 2.27 13.23
N ALA A 52 -32.70 1.96 12.99
CA ALA A 52 -33.19 1.52 11.69
C ALA A 52 -33.04 2.55 10.54
N ASN A 53 -32.86 3.84 10.90
CA ASN A 53 -32.87 4.95 9.94
C ASN A 53 -31.62 5.85 10.05
N ASN A 54 -30.72 5.57 10.96
CA ASN A 54 -29.54 6.40 11.15
C ASN A 54 -28.26 5.57 11.19
N ILE A 55 -27.29 6.00 10.38
CA ILE A 55 -25.94 5.43 10.33
C ILE A 55 -24.97 6.42 10.93
N THR A 56 -24.22 6.00 11.94
CA THR A 56 -23.16 6.81 12.53
C THR A 56 -21.86 6.60 11.78
N ILE A 57 -21.35 7.65 11.17
CA ILE A 57 -20.01 7.71 10.55
C ILE A 57 -19.01 8.15 11.62
N PRO A 58 -17.87 7.44 11.78
CA PRO A 58 -16.86 7.81 12.76
C PRO A 58 -16.23 9.18 12.48
N ALA A 59 -15.61 9.75 13.51
CA ALA A 59 -14.81 10.96 13.38
C ALA A 59 -13.50 10.67 12.65
N TRP A 60 -13.56 10.63 11.34
CA TRP A 60 -12.45 10.34 10.44
C TRP A 60 -11.79 11.60 9.88
N ASP A 61 -10.52 11.47 9.55
CA ASP A 61 -9.81 12.38 8.65
C ASP A 61 -9.71 11.67 7.29
N LEU A 62 -10.21 12.32 6.26
CA LEU A 62 -10.22 11.77 4.90
C LEU A 62 -9.46 12.69 3.97
N VAL A 63 -9.00 12.14 2.86
CA VAL A 63 -8.44 12.91 1.74
C VAL A 63 -9.04 12.40 0.44
N VAL A 64 -9.36 13.31 -0.47
CA VAL A 64 -9.77 13.00 -1.85
C VAL A 64 -9.21 14.05 -2.80
N GLU A 65 -8.49 13.60 -3.83
CA GLU A 65 -7.80 14.50 -4.77
C GLU A 65 -7.05 15.65 -4.09
N GLY A 66 -6.36 15.34 -2.97
CA GLY A 66 -5.59 16.27 -2.17
C GLY A 66 -6.39 17.16 -1.23
N ARG A 67 -7.72 17.16 -1.28
CA ARG A 67 -8.55 17.90 -0.34
C ARG A 67 -8.79 17.10 0.92
N GLN A 68 -8.47 17.69 2.05
CA GLN A 68 -8.72 17.08 3.35
C GLN A 68 -10.17 17.30 3.77
N ILE A 69 -10.79 16.24 4.28
CA ILE A 69 -12.12 16.26 4.86
C ILE A 69 -12.00 15.89 6.34
N TYR A 70 -12.50 16.74 7.21
CA TYR A 70 -12.41 16.59 8.66
C TYR A 70 -13.78 16.34 9.27
N ILE A 71 -14.05 15.09 9.67
CA ILE A 71 -15.27 14.75 10.42
C ILE A 71 -14.94 14.89 11.90
N ALA A 72 -15.31 16.06 12.48
CA ALA A 72 -14.87 16.47 13.83
C ALA A 72 -15.32 15.50 14.93
N ALA A 73 -16.54 14.96 14.82
CA ALA A 73 -17.14 14.03 15.77
C ALA A 73 -17.94 12.96 15.04
N PRO A 74 -18.27 11.80 15.66
CA PRO A 74 -19.17 10.84 15.08
C PRO A 74 -20.47 11.51 14.64
N THR A 75 -20.85 11.33 13.38
CA THR A 75 -21.94 12.07 12.75
C THR A 75 -22.97 11.10 12.21
N ASP A 76 -24.24 11.33 12.58
CA ASP A 76 -25.34 10.51 12.12
C ASP A 76 -25.85 10.99 10.76
N VAL A 77 -26.01 10.03 9.84
CA VAL A 77 -26.58 10.25 8.51
C VAL A 77 -27.91 9.49 8.43
N ASN A 78 -28.98 10.22 8.11
CA ASN A 78 -30.32 9.62 8.00
C ASN A 78 -30.49 8.89 6.67
N ILE A 79 -31.03 7.67 6.72
CA ILE A 79 -31.46 6.86 5.57
C ILE A 79 -32.96 6.66 5.64
N GLN A 80 -33.61 6.56 4.47
CA GLN A 80 -35.03 6.23 4.41
C GLN A 80 -35.26 4.76 4.80
N SER A 81 -36.35 4.48 5.52
CA SER A 81 -36.75 3.11 5.81
C SER A 81 -36.86 2.28 4.54
N GLY A 82 -36.56 1.00 4.64
CA GLY A 82 -36.76 0.04 3.57
C GLY A 82 -38.24 -0.31 3.36
N SER A 83 -38.51 -1.22 2.44
CA SER A 83 -39.86 -1.70 2.11
C SER A 83 -39.90 -3.21 2.33
N GLN A 84 -40.96 -3.71 2.96
CA GLN A 84 -41.13 -5.15 3.19
C GLN A 84 -41.05 -5.95 1.88
N GLY A 85 -40.36 -7.08 1.93
CA GLY A 85 -40.17 -7.98 0.79
C GLY A 85 -39.24 -7.48 -0.30
N GLN A 86 -38.53 -6.37 -0.07
CA GLN A 86 -37.55 -5.83 -1.01
C GLN A 86 -36.21 -5.57 -0.34
N LYS A 87 -35.15 -5.78 -1.09
CA LYS A 87 -33.78 -5.44 -0.70
C LYS A 87 -33.36 -4.12 -1.33
N ARG A 88 -32.49 -3.39 -0.65
CA ARG A 88 -31.95 -2.13 -1.17
C ARG A 88 -30.52 -1.93 -0.68
N ARG A 89 -29.71 -1.26 -1.47
CA ARG A 89 -28.38 -0.76 -1.08
C ARG A 89 -28.40 0.74 -1.15
N ASP A 90 -28.06 1.38 -0.03
CA ASP A 90 -27.85 2.82 0.02
C ASP A 90 -26.33 3.08 0.16
N LEU A 91 -25.84 4.18 -0.40
CA LEU A 91 -24.47 4.62 -0.21
C LEU A 91 -24.45 5.86 0.68
N ILE A 92 -23.60 5.85 1.71
CA ILE A 92 -23.25 7.05 2.43
C ILE A 92 -21.98 7.61 1.77
N VAL A 93 -22.04 8.87 1.37
CA VAL A 93 -20.97 9.56 0.67
C VAL A 93 -20.54 10.82 1.41
N ALA A 94 -19.28 11.19 1.27
CA ALA A 94 -18.83 12.55 1.52
C ALA A 94 -18.92 13.30 0.19
N ARG A 95 -19.91 14.19 0.07
CA ARG A 95 -20.17 14.96 -1.15
C ARG A 95 -19.43 16.28 -1.10
N TYR A 96 -18.47 16.42 -1.99
CA TYR A 96 -17.83 17.69 -2.31
C TYR A 96 -18.75 18.52 -3.20
N ALA A 97 -18.86 19.82 -2.90
CA ALA A 97 -19.54 20.79 -3.75
C ALA A 97 -18.78 22.10 -3.79
N LEU A 98 -18.61 22.64 -4.99
CA LEU A 98 -18.07 23.98 -5.26
C LEU A 98 -19.19 24.92 -5.69
N ASN A 99 -19.38 25.98 -4.95
CA ASN A 99 -20.23 27.08 -5.37
C ASN A 99 -19.47 27.96 -6.38
N SER A 100 -19.79 27.84 -7.66
CA SER A 100 -19.10 28.56 -8.74
C SER A 100 -19.25 30.08 -8.66
N GLY A 101 -20.28 30.60 -7.99
CA GLY A 101 -20.51 32.03 -7.82
C GLY A 101 -19.67 32.67 -6.72
N THR A 102 -19.33 31.90 -5.68
CA THR A 102 -18.57 32.39 -4.51
C THR A 102 -17.18 31.80 -4.40
N GLY A 103 -16.88 30.72 -5.14
CA GLY A 103 -15.63 29.95 -5.02
C GLY A 103 -15.55 29.10 -3.74
N VAL A 104 -16.62 29.02 -2.93
CA VAL A 104 -16.61 28.30 -1.67
C VAL A 104 -16.76 26.79 -1.92
N GLU A 105 -15.81 26.04 -1.41
CA GLU A 105 -15.84 24.56 -1.39
C GLU A 105 -16.46 24.07 -0.08
N THR A 106 -17.32 23.07 -0.16
CA THR A 106 -18.00 22.47 1.00
C THR A 106 -17.99 20.96 0.91
N VAL A 107 -18.12 20.27 2.03
CA VAL A 107 -18.34 18.81 2.09
C VAL A 107 -19.49 18.52 3.03
N THR A 108 -20.41 17.67 2.60
CA THR A 108 -21.54 17.17 3.38
C THR A 108 -21.57 15.65 3.39
N LEU A 109 -22.07 15.05 4.49
CA LEU A 109 -22.36 13.61 4.52
C LEU A 109 -23.79 13.38 4.03
N GLU A 110 -23.96 12.59 2.99
CA GLU A 110 -25.25 12.34 2.38
C GLU A 110 -25.52 10.85 2.17
N ALA A 111 -26.79 10.47 2.24
CA ALA A 111 -27.25 9.15 1.90
C ALA A 111 -27.85 9.13 0.50
N ILE A 112 -27.22 8.41 -0.41
CA ILE A 112 -27.73 8.18 -1.76
C ILE A 112 -28.56 6.91 -1.74
N LYS A 113 -29.87 7.08 -1.90
CA LYS A 113 -30.83 5.98 -1.85
C LYS A 113 -30.75 5.12 -3.10
N GLY A 114 -30.63 3.82 -2.92
CA GLY A 114 -30.71 2.85 -4.01
C GLY A 114 -32.12 2.51 -4.44
N VAL A 115 -32.23 1.75 -5.50
CA VAL A 115 -33.51 1.26 -6.03
C VAL A 115 -33.89 -0.06 -5.33
N PRO A 116 -35.08 -0.15 -4.71
CA PRO A 116 -35.55 -1.40 -4.12
C PRO A 116 -35.69 -2.51 -5.19
N SER A 117 -35.36 -3.74 -4.83
CA SER A 117 -35.36 -4.91 -5.70
C SER A 117 -35.75 -6.17 -4.93
N ALA A 118 -36.54 -7.04 -5.54
CA ALA A 118 -36.81 -8.38 -4.99
C ALA A 118 -35.61 -9.34 -5.14
N ALA A 119 -34.68 -9.02 -6.05
CA ALA A 119 -33.42 -9.74 -6.27
C ALA A 119 -32.27 -9.03 -5.56
N THR A 120 -31.00 -9.29 -5.99
CA THR A 120 -29.83 -8.57 -5.49
C THR A 120 -29.85 -7.13 -6.01
N PRO A 121 -29.93 -6.11 -5.13
CA PRO A 121 -29.94 -4.71 -5.54
C PRO A 121 -28.54 -4.28 -6.04
N ALA A 122 -28.53 -3.35 -6.98
CA ALA A 122 -27.31 -2.63 -7.36
C ALA A 122 -27.04 -1.45 -6.41
N ASP A 123 -25.80 -0.99 -6.38
CA ASP A 123 -25.47 0.27 -5.73
C ASP A 123 -26.08 1.45 -6.53
N PRO A 124 -26.53 2.52 -5.88
CA PRO A 124 -26.99 3.71 -6.57
C PRO A 124 -25.84 4.42 -7.30
N GLY A 125 -26.16 5.14 -8.38
CA GLY A 125 -25.22 6.02 -9.05
C GLY A 125 -24.80 7.19 -8.17
N ILE A 126 -23.54 7.58 -8.25
CA ILE A 126 -22.95 8.72 -7.54
C ILE A 126 -22.21 9.62 -8.51
N GLU A 127 -21.91 10.86 -8.09
CA GLU A 127 -21.11 11.80 -8.87
C GLU A 127 -19.62 11.46 -8.76
N THR A 128 -18.97 11.09 -9.87
CA THR A 128 -17.57 10.64 -9.91
C THR A 128 -16.65 11.63 -10.61
N GLY A 129 -17.07 12.88 -10.77
CA GLY A 129 -16.27 13.91 -11.41
C GLY A 129 -14.97 14.21 -10.67
N SER A 130 -13.87 14.43 -11.41
CA SER A 130 -12.60 14.82 -10.81
C SER A 130 -12.63 16.26 -10.33
N ILE A 131 -12.37 16.50 -9.06
CA ILE A 131 -12.28 17.84 -8.46
C ILE A 131 -11.10 18.61 -9.07
N ILE A 132 -9.94 17.96 -9.22
CA ILE A 132 -8.77 18.56 -9.91
C ILE A 132 -9.09 18.88 -11.38
N GLY A 133 -9.94 18.07 -12.00
CA GLY A 133 -10.42 18.28 -13.38
C GLY A 133 -11.48 19.37 -13.52
N GLY A 134 -11.91 20.00 -12.41
CA GLY A 134 -12.88 21.10 -12.41
C GLY A 134 -14.34 20.67 -12.16
N ALA A 135 -14.58 19.45 -11.67
CA ALA A 135 -15.91 19.05 -11.24
C ALA A 135 -16.39 19.91 -10.07
N ILE A 136 -17.62 20.39 -10.18
CA ILE A 136 -18.26 21.20 -9.12
C ILE A 136 -18.96 20.33 -8.07
N VAL A 137 -19.20 19.04 -8.37
CA VAL A 137 -19.71 18.04 -7.43
C VAL A 137 -18.92 16.77 -7.62
N SER A 138 -18.57 16.11 -6.50
CA SER A 138 -17.90 14.81 -6.51
C SER A 138 -18.20 14.05 -5.22
N ASP A 139 -18.48 12.76 -5.31
CA ASP A 139 -18.84 11.91 -4.19
C ASP A 139 -17.70 10.93 -3.86
N LEU A 140 -17.29 10.93 -2.60
CA LEU A 140 -16.45 9.87 -2.04
C LEU A 140 -17.34 8.87 -1.28
N PRO A 141 -17.53 7.65 -1.80
CA PRO A 141 -18.32 6.64 -1.10
C PRO A 141 -17.59 6.15 0.15
N LEU A 142 -18.22 6.32 1.32
CA LEU A 142 -17.68 5.93 2.61
C LEU A 142 -18.11 4.50 3.00
N CYS A 143 -19.40 4.21 2.89
CA CYS A 143 -19.93 2.89 3.17
C CYS A 143 -21.20 2.59 2.37
N ARG A 144 -21.45 1.29 2.22
CA ARG A 144 -22.70 0.72 1.67
C ARG A 144 -23.55 0.22 2.83
N VAL A 145 -24.83 0.59 2.83
CA VAL A 145 -25.82 0.09 3.79
C VAL A 145 -26.72 -0.90 3.06
N ASN A 146 -26.69 -2.15 3.49
CA ASN A 146 -27.51 -3.21 2.94
C ASN A 146 -28.80 -3.34 3.78
N LEU A 147 -29.96 -3.22 3.12
CA LEU A 147 -31.27 -3.37 3.73
C LEU A 147 -31.98 -4.60 3.17
N ASP A 148 -32.69 -5.33 4.06
CA ASP A 148 -33.63 -6.37 3.72
C ASP A 148 -34.97 -6.06 4.44
N GLY A 149 -36.03 -5.80 3.68
CA GLY A 149 -37.22 -5.21 4.25
C GLY A 149 -36.92 -3.86 4.90
N ILE A 150 -37.30 -3.74 6.16
CA ILE A 150 -37.05 -2.52 6.96
C ILE A 150 -35.79 -2.59 7.82
N THR A 151 -34.99 -3.67 7.71
CA THR A 151 -33.88 -3.96 8.57
C THR A 151 -32.57 -3.71 7.85
N ILE A 152 -31.60 -3.03 8.52
CA ILE A 152 -30.21 -2.94 8.09
C ILE A 152 -29.55 -4.29 8.41
N THR A 153 -29.08 -5.00 7.39
CA THR A 153 -28.45 -6.32 7.54
C THR A 153 -26.96 -6.26 7.68
N SER A 154 -26.31 -5.32 6.99
CA SER A 154 -24.87 -5.07 7.11
C SER A 154 -24.50 -3.68 6.62
N ILE A 155 -23.32 -3.21 7.06
CA ILE A 155 -22.69 -1.98 6.60
C ILE A 155 -21.27 -2.33 6.16
N ASP A 156 -20.99 -2.11 4.87
CA ASP A 156 -19.70 -2.41 4.27
C ASP A 156 -18.93 -1.10 4.10
N THR A 157 -17.75 -0.99 4.73
CA THR A 157 -16.86 0.16 4.51
C THR A 157 -16.27 0.07 3.11
N LEU A 158 -16.38 1.13 2.31
CA LEU A 158 -15.92 1.18 0.92
C LEU A 158 -14.61 1.98 0.76
N VAL A 159 -14.41 3.00 1.59
CA VAL A 159 -13.19 3.80 1.57
C VAL A 159 -12.04 3.06 2.22
N ASN A 160 -10.89 3.04 1.56
CA ASN A 160 -9.69 2.39 2.07
C ASN A 160 -8.92 3.30 3.04
N VAL A 161 -8.13 2.69 3.93
CA VAL A 161 -7.18 3.40 4.79
C VAL A 161 -5.89 3.62 4.01
N MET A 162 -5.40 4.85 3.99
CA MET A 162 -4.09 5.18 3.42
C MET A 162 -2.98 4.68 4.34
N GLN A 163 -2.01 3.99 3.77
CA GLN A 163 -0.79 3.66 4.50
C GLN A 163 0.13 4.90 4.52
N PRO A 164 0.49 5.42 5.69
CA PRO A 164 1.46 6.51 5.78
C PRO A 164 2.83 6.06 5.25
N LEU A 165 3.66 7.01 4.85
CA LEU A 165 4.99 6.72 4.31
C LEU A 165 5.85 5.91 5.31
N GLU A 166 5.68 6.12 6.61
CA GLU A 166 6.32 5.34 7.67
C GLU A 166 5.98 3.85 7.55
N ASP A 167 4.69 3.50 7.46
CA ASP A 167 4.26 2.10 7.30
C ASP A 167 4.79 1.48 6.00
N VAL A 168 4.79 2.26 4.91
CA VAL A 168 5.35 1.81 3.63
C VAL A 168 6.83 1.58 3.76
N TRP A 169 7.55 2.49 4.42
CA TRP A 169 8.98 2.37 4.67
C TRP A 169 9.31 1.15 5.53
N ASP A 170 8.56 0.94 6.62
CA ASP A 170 8.73 -0.22 7.50
C ASP A 170 8.35 -1.54 6.81
N SER A 171 7.43 -1.50 5.83
CA SER A 171 7.08 -2.67 5.03
C SER A 171 8.12 -3.04 3.97
N LEU A 172 8.99 -2.10 3.62
CA LEU A 172 10.12 -2.33 2.72
C LEU A 172 11.25 -2.99 3.51
N SER A 173 11.09 -4.30 3.79
CA SER A 173 12.23 -5.09 4.29
C SER A 173 13.41 -4.89 3.34
N PRO A 174 14.52 -4.33 3.81
CA PRO A 174 15.65 -4.06 2.93
C PRO A 174 16.14 -5.38 2.31
N LEU A 175 16.19 -5.42 0.99
CA LEU A 175 16.84 -6.53 0.30
C LEU A 175 18.35 -6.35 0.44
N HIS A 176 18.96 -7.19 1.27
CA HIS A 176 20.40 -7.27 1.35
C HIS A 176 20.91 -8.11 0.18
N LEU A 177 21.70 -7.51 -0.67
CA LEU A 177 22.38 -8.18 -1.79
C LEU A 177 23.87 -7.97 -1.69
N TYR A 178 24.60 -9.05 -1.54
CA TYR A 178 26.06 -9.08 -1.54
C TYR A 178 26.55 -9.92 -2.70
N THR A 179 27.59 -9.46 -3.35
CA THR A 179 28.26 -10.20 -4.43
C THR A 179 29.74 -10.25 -4.16
N GLY A 180 30.39 -11.28 -4.63
CA GLY A 180 31.83 -11.41 -4.50
C GLY A 180 32.40 -12.58 -5.29
N SER A 181 33.68 -12.79 -5.10
CA SER A 181 34.42 -13.89 -5.74
C SER A 181 35.27 -14.61 -4.70
N SER A 182 35.33 -15.92 -4.77
CA SER A 182 36.15 -16.76 -3.90
C SER A 182 36.89 -17.81 -4.72
N VAL A 183 38.12 -18.11 -4.31
CA VAL A 183 38.86 -19.25 -4.82
C VAL A 183 38.61 -20.42 -3.89
N LEU A 184 38.02 -21.49 -4.41
CA LEU A 184 37.67 -22.68 -3.65
C LEU A 184 38.58 -23.83 -4.03
N TYR A 185 38.93 -24.63 -3.01
CA TYR A 185 39.75 -25.82 -3.18
C TYR A 185 38.85 -27.05 -3.01
N ASP A 186 38.90 -27.97 -3.97
CA ASP A 186 38.13 -29.21 -3.88
C ASP A 186 38.55 -30.02 -2.66
N ALA A 187 37.58 -30.57 -1.94
CA ALA A 187 37.80 -31.43 -0.81
C ALA A 187 38.24 -32.88 -1.20
N GLY A 188 38.60 -33.09 -2.44
CA GLY A 188 39.34 -34.27 -2.93
C GLY A 188 38.51 -35.40 -3.57
N SER A 189 37.33 -35.76 -3.10
CA SER A 189 36.62 -36.92 -3.68
C SER A 189 35.13 -36.72 -3.91
N GLY A 190 34.60 -35.54 -3.61
CA GLY A 190 33.17 -35.31 -3.53
C GLY A 190 32.54 -34.40 -4.58
N GLY A 191 33.32 -33.75 -5.45
CA GLY A 191 32.80 -32.82 -6.44
C GLY A 191 32.16 -31.57 -5.79
N TYR A 192 32.67 -31.14 -4.64
CA TYR A 192 32.22 -29.93 -3.96
C TYR A 192 33.37 -29.25 -3.22
N ALA A 193 33.18 -27.96 -2.96
CA ALA A 193 34.05 -27.19 -2.07
C ALA A 193 33.19 -26.30 -1.14
N THR A 194 33.64 -26.10 0.09
CA THR A 194 32.94 -25.25 1.04
C THR A 194 33.16 -23.79 0.69
N LEU A 195 32.09 -23.07 0.42
CA LEU A 195 32.09 -21.63 0.21
C LEU A 195 32.22 -20.91 1.55
N TRP A 196 31.37 -21.27 2.52
CA TRP A 196 31.44 -20.80 3.90
C TRP A 196 30.99 -21.89 4.88
N THR A 197 31.61 -21.92 6.05
CA THR A 197 30.95 -22.44 7.25
C THR A 197 29.92 -21.43 7.76
N PHE A 198 28.97 -21.86 8.59
CA PHE A 198 27.98 -20.93 9.18
C PHE A 198 28.64 -19.84 10.03
N SER A 199 29.75 -20.16 10.70
CA SER A 199 30.52 -19.17 11.46
C SER A 199 31.20 -18.14 10.55
N GLN A 200 31.77 -18.56 9.43
CA GLN A 200 32.36 -17.65 8.44
C GLN A 200 31.28 -16.79 7.78
N PHE A 201 30.10 -17.35 7.48
CA PHE A 201 28.96 -16.62 6.96
C PHE A 201 28.55 -15.51 7.94
N ARG A 202 28.40 -15.84 9.23
CA ARG A 202 28.07 -14.88 10.28
C ARG A 202 29.13 -13.79 10.40
N GLN A 203 30.40 -14.14 10.34
CA GLN A 203 31.50 -13.16 10.41
C GLN A 203 31.47 -12.19 9.23
N GLN A 204 31.18 -12.69 8.03
CA GLN A 204 31.22 -11.90 6.80
C GLN A 204 29.98 -11.02 6.62
N PHE A 205 28.79 -11.52 6.98
CA PHE A 205 27.51 -10.86 6.69
C PHE A 205 26.79 -10.32 7.93
N GLY A 206 27.34 -10.54 9.13
CA GLY A 206 26.81 -10.00 10.39
C GLY A 206 25.55 -10.71 10.89
N ARG A 207 25.15 -11.83 10.26
CA ARG A 207 23.95 -12.59 10.64
C ARG A 207 24.18 -14.09 10.55
N ASP A 208 23.36 -14.85 11.29
CA ASP A 208 23.34 -16.30 11.16
C ASP A 208 22.69 -16.73 9.84
N TRP A 209 23.09 -17.90 9.36
CA TRP A 209 22.42 -18.56 8.25
C TRP A 209 20.97 -18.89 8.62
N GLY A 210 20.02 -18.57 7.72
CA GLY A 210 18.60 -18.86 7.87
C GLY A 210 17.97 -19.35 6.57
N ASP A 211 16.76 -19.87 6.64
CA ASP A 211 16.02 -20.40 5.48
C ASP A 211 15.55 -19.29 4.51
N ASP A 212 15.63 -18.05 4.94
CA ASP A 212 15.35 -16.84 4.16
C ASP A 212 16.55 -16.36 3.33
N VAL A 213 17.72 -17.00 3.49
CA VAL A 213 18.95 -16.66 2.76
C VAL A 213 19.02 -17.44 1.45
N CYS A 214 19.09 -16.72 0.34
CA CYS A 214 19.33 -17.29 -0.97
C CYS A 214 20.80 -17.09 -1.36
N VAL A 215 21.45 -18.17 -1.81
CA VAL A 215 22.82 -18.13 -2.33
C VAL A 215 22.84 -18.71 -3.74
N SER A 216 23.51 -17.99 -4.64
CA SER A 216 23.86 -18.47 -5.98
C SER A 216 25.35 -18.42 -6.19
N ALA A 217 25.88 -19.32 -6.98
CA ALA A 217 27.28 -19.31 -7.38
C ALA A 217 27.40 -19.75 -8.85
N MET A 218 28.36 -19.16 -9.54
CA MET A 218 28.70 -19.48 -10.93
C MET A 218 30.22 -19.45 -11.12
N ASN A 219 30.71 -20.00 -12.22
CA ASN A 219 32.11 -19.93 -12.55
C ASN A 219 32.58 -18.47 -12.64
N GLY A 220 33.69 -18.15 -11.98
CA GLY A 220 34.29 -16.81 -11.98
C GLY A 220 35.27 -16.61 -13.13
N ASP A 221 35.97 -17.66 -13.52
CA ASP A 221 36.87 -17.70 -14.66
C ASP A 221 36.93 -19.10 -15.25
N TRP A 222 37.66 -19.23 -16.32
CA TRP A 222 37.85 -20.52 -17.00
C TRP A 222 38.76 -21.44 -16.16
N ASP A 223 38.24 -22.61 -15.78
CA ASP A 223 39.04 -23.69 -15.19
C ASP A 223 39.71 -24.49 -16.32
N ALA A 224 41.02 -24.65 -16.22
CA ALA A 224 41.81 -25.45 -17.19
C ALA A 224 41.30 -26.88 -17.39
N ASN A 225 40.45 -27.40 -16.48
CA ASN A 225 39.87 -28.73 -16.55
C ASN A 225 38.39 -28.73 -16.98
N GLY A 226 37.82 -27.57 -17.35
CA GLY A 226 36.46 -27.45 -17.83
C GLY A 226 35.34 -27.70 -16.82
N ARG A 227 35.66 -27.70 -15.52
CA ARG A 227 34.65 -27.90 -14.47
C ARG A 227 33.70 -26.72 -14.39
N GLN A 228 32.45 -27.02 -14.10
CA GLN A 228 31.41 -26.02 -13.95
C GLN A 228 30.71 -26.14 -12.60
N VAL A 229 30.31 -24.99 -12.06
CA VAL A 229 29.41 -24.94 -10.91
C VAL A 229 28.05 -25.48 -11.34
N THR A 230 27.57 -26.49 -10.64
CA THR A 230 26.29 -27.13 -10.92
C THR A 230 25.18 -26.66 -9.96
N SER A 231 25.53 -26.42 -8.69
CA SER A 231 24.58 -25.94 -7.68
C SER A 231 25.27 -25.44 -6.42
N VAL A 232 24.49 -24.81 -5.56
CA VAL A 232 24.85 -24.53 -4.17
C VAL A 232 24.03 -25.45 -3.26
N ARG A 233 24.70 -26.07 -2.30
CA ARG A 233 24.09 -26.99 -1.33
C ARG A 233 24.35 -26.50 0.09
N VAL A 234 23.30 -26.48 0.91
CA VAL A 234 23.42 -26.26 2.35
C VAL A 234 23.52 -27.59 3.06
N THR A 235 24.62 -27.82 3.75
CA THR A 235 24.85 -29.03 4.56
C THR A 235 24.66 -28.69 6.03
N ARG A 236 23.42 -28.85 6.54
CA ARG A 236 23.07 -28.47 7.93
C ARG A 236 23.86 -29.28 8.97
N SER A 237 24.04 -30.58 8.76
CA SER A 237 24.82 -31.45 9.66
C SER A 237 26.30 -31.09 9.74
N GLY A 238 26.83 -30.42 8.71
CA GLY A 238 28.20 -29.93 8.66
C GLY A 238 28.33 -28.43 8.92
N ASN A 239 27.22 -27.72 9.17
CA ASN A 239 27.18 -26.26 9.36
C ASN A 239 27.90 -25.49 8.25
N ARG A 240 27.67 -25.85 6.98
CA ARG A 240 28.37 -25.26 5.84
C ARG A 240 27.50 -25.08 4.60
N ILE A 241 27.97 -24.20 3.74
CA ILE A 241 27.43 -23.92 2.42
C ILE A 241 28.48 -24.37 1.41
N ASP A 242 28.14 -25.34 0.61
CA ASP A 242 29.01 -25.96 -0.37
C ASP A 242 28.62 -25.56 -1.80
N VAL A 243 29.60 -25.35 -2.65
CA VAL A 243 29.44 -25.25 -4.11
C VAL A 243 29.73 -26.60 -4.71
N MET A 244 28.79 -27.09 -5.52
CA MET A 244 28.90 -28.38 -6.20
C MET A 244 29.46 -28.18 -7.61
N PHE A 245 30.31 -29.10 -8.03
CA PHE A 245 30.94 -29.08 -9.35
C PHE A 245 30.66 -30.36 -10.12
N ASP A 246 30.68 -30.28 -11.45
CA ASP A 246 30.80 -31.45 -12.32
C ASP A 246 32.25 -31.95 -12.35
N GLY A 247 32.43 -33.24 -12.14
CA GLY A 247 33.73 -33.89 -12.19
C GLY A 247 34.52 -33.88 -10.89
N LYS A 248 35.64 -34.62 -10.91
CA LYS A 248 36.57 -34.78 -9.80
C LYS A 248 37.91 -34.16 -10.16
N ASN A 249 38.36 -33.20 -9.42
CA ASN A 249 39.73 -32.68 -9.53
C ASN A 249 40.20 -32.04 -8.23
N THR A 250 41.48 -32.02 -8.06
CA THR A 250 42.19 -31.40 -6.89
C THR A 250 42.57 -29.95 -7.10
N ALA A 251 42.24 -29.38 -8.26
CA ALA A 251 42.55 -27.99 -8.57
C ALA A 251 41.59 -27.02 -7.90
N HIS A 252 42.05 -25.78 -7.69
CA HIS A 252 41.20 -24.69 -7.25
C HIS A 252 40.31 -24.19 -8.39
N ILE A 253 39.17 -23.64 -8.02
CA ILE A 253 38.24 -22.98 -8.95
C ILE A 253 37.85 -21.63 -8.37
N ARG A 254 37.79 -20.61 -9.23
CA ARG A 254 37.22 -19.33 -8.85
C ARG A 254 35.72 -19.37 -9.11
N VAL A 255 34.96 -18.97 -8.11
CA VAL A 255 33.51 -18.81 -8.21
C VAL A 255 33.10 -17.38 -7.91
N ASN A 256 32.18 -16.86 -8.69
CA ASN A 256 31.45 -15.66 -8.37
C ASN A 256 30.19 -16.07 -7.66
N TRP A 257 29.84 -15.36 -6.58
CA TRP A 257 28.69 -15.68 -5.78
C TRP A 257 27.83 -14.44 -5.51
N ALA A 258 26.55 -14.68 -5.30
CA ALA A 258 25.62 -13.69 -4.79
C ALA A 258 24.86 -14.28 -3.62
N VAL A 259 24.69 -13.47 -2.58
CA VAL A 259 23.92 -13.79 -1.37
C VAL A 259 22.85 -12.72 -1.22
N MET A 260 21.61 -13.15 -0.99
CA MET A 260 20.52 -12.22 -0.75
C MET A 260 19.59 -12.72 0.33
N TRP A 261 19.02 -11.81 1.08
CA TRP A 261 17.94 -12.05 2.05
C TRP A 261 17.12 -10.78 2.25
N ARG A 262 15.95 -10.90 2.86
CA ARG A 262 15.19 -9.76 3.36
C ARG A 262 15.49 -9.56 4.86
N GLY A 263 15.69 -8.30 5.25
CA GLY A 263 15.91 -7.90 6.65
C GLY A 263 14.65 -7.93 7.50
#